data_341132c5cd5c8229e9da6fb553a83d81
#
_entry.id   341132c5cd5c8229e9da6fb553a83d81
#
_cell.length_a   1.000
_cell.length_b   1.000
_cell.length_c   1.000
_cell.angle_alpha   90.00
_cell.angle_beta   90.00
_cell.angle_gamma   90.00
#
_symmetry.space_group_name_H-M   'P 1'
#
loop_
_entity.id
_entity.type
_entity.pdbx_description
1 polymer ?
#
loop_
_entity_poly.entity_id
_entity_poly.type
_entity_poly.pdbx_seq_one_letter_code
_entity_poly.pdbx_strand_id
1 'polypeptide(L)'
;MCISNGLDAGLISNAVWKGLPLRDLLDQAGVLSGAARVRLQGVDNYTDTVPLEKAMEPTTLLAYEMNGAPLPDRHGYPMRVIVPGYFGEKNVKWLTRIEVSDANAKGFYEAQGWGPDFVVPTRSRIDVPDDWTFVSLSKLTAPIEVKGIAFGGHRGISRVELSFDDGQTWSDAEIYYSGGDLAWSLWKAHWTPTTAGDYALVVRATDGEGDVQDWEKDRGPFSGVSGLHRINVRVTA
;
A
#
# COMPACT_ATOMS: atom_id res chain seq x y z
N MET A 1 -0.62 -3.53 3.75
CA MET A 1 -1.87 -2.78 3.61
C MET A 1 -3.03 -3.75 3.44
N CYS A 2 -4.17 -3.51 4.09
CA CYS A 2 -5.38 -4.32 3.90
C CYS A 2 -6.02 -4.01 2.53
N ILE A 3 -6.61 -5.01 1.87
CA ILE A 3 -7.31 -4.81 0.59
C ILE A 3 -8.56 -3.92 0.76
N SER A 4 -9.22 -3.97 1.92
CA SER A 4 -10.36 -3.12 2.25
C SER A 4 -9.99 -1.73 2.80
N ASN A 5 -8.72 -1.32 2.69
CA ASN A 5 -8.27 -0.01 3.15
C ASN A 5 -8.81 1.10 2.26
N GLY A 6 -9.76 1.91 2.75
CA GLY A 6 -10.24 3.12 2.07
C GLY A 6 -9.11 4.10 1.74
N LEU A 7 -9.38 5.08 0.89
CA LEU A 7 -8.38 6.08 0.51
C LEU A 7 -7.91 6.89 1.74
N ASP A 8 -8.82 7.22 2.63
CA ASP A 8 -8.64 7.95 3.88
C ASP A 8 -8.30 7.06 5.09
N ALA A 9 -8.36 5.74 4.94
CA ALA A 9 -8.24 4.81 6.07
C ALA A 9 -6.79 4.47 6.44
N GLY A 10 -6.58 4.11 7.71
CA GLY A 10 -5.28 3.85 8.32
C GLY A 10 -4.85 2.39 8.36
N LEU A 11 -5.44 1.48 7.55
CA LEU A 11 -5.11 0.05 7.57
C LEU A 11 -3.86 -0.27 6.76
N ILE A 12 -2.81 0.49 6.98
CA ILE A 12 -1.48 0.33 6.40
C ILE A 12 -0.42 0.60 7.47
N SER A 13 0.68 -0.16 7.44
CA SER A 13 1.83 0.07 8.29
C SER A 13 3.09 -0.48 7.65
N ASN A 14 4.25 0.05 8.03
CA ASN A 14 5.56 -0.46 7.66
C ASN A 14 6.26 -1.10 8.86
N ALA A 15 7.11 -2.07 8.59
CA ALA A 15 8.02 -2.65 9.57
C ALA A 15 9.31 -3.11 8.87
N VAL A 16 10.38 -3.23 9.65
CA VAL A 16 11.61 -3.88 9.18
C VAL A 16 11.46 -5.39 9.44
N TRP A 17 11.59 -6.17 8.38
CA TRP A 17 11.45 -7.61 8.43
C TRP A 17 12.82 -8.29 8.23
N LYS A 18 13.06 -9.36 8.97
CA LYS A 18 14.18 -10.26 8.75
C LYS A 18 13.68 -11.69 8.58
N GLY A 19 14.19 -12.36 7.55
CA GLY A 19 13.75 -13.69 7.17
C GLY A 19 14.67 -14.32 6.14
N LEU A 20 14.27 -15.48 5.67
CA LEU A 20 14.90 -16.18 4.54
C LEU A 20 14.07 -15.87 3.28
N PRO A 21 14.69 -15.68 2.10
CA PRO A 21 13.95 -15.66 0.85
C PRO A 21 13.16 -16.96 0.68
N LEU A 22 11.88 -16.87 0.35
CA LEU A 22 11.04 -18.05 0.15
C LEU A 22 11.59 -18.95 -0.96
N ARG A 23 12.18 -18.36 -1.99
CA ARG A 23 12.81 -19.08 -3.11
C ARG A 23 13.86 -20.07 -2.66
N ASP A 24 14.66 -19.75 -1.63
CA ASP A 24 15.75 -20.63 -1.18
C ASP A 24 15.20 -21.97 -0.66
N LEU A 25 14.01 -21.94 -0.03
CA LEU A 25 13.33 -23.17 0.39
C LEU A 25 12.70 -23.90 -0.79
N LEU A 26 12.11 -23.17 -1.75
CA LEU A 26 11.50 -23.75 -2.95
C LEU A 26 12.55 -24.42 -3.84
N ASP A 27 13.71 -23.80 -4.01
CA ASP A 27 14.84 -24.37 -4.76
C ASP A 27 15.35 -25.68 -4.13
N GLN A 28 15.46 -25.71 -2.79
CA GLN A 28 15.85 -26.94 -2.08
C GLN A 28 14.81 -28.06 -2.18
N ALA A 29 13.52 -27.70 -2.21
CA ALA A 29 12.44 -28.68 -2.33
C ALA A 29 12.32 -29.25 -3.75
N GLY A 30 12.81 -28.55 -4.77
CA GLY A 30 12.72 -28.94 -6.17
C GLY A 30 11.33 -28.71 -6.74
N VAL A 31 11.13 -27.52 -7.34
CA VAL A 31 9.85 -27.15 -7.98
C VAL A 31 9.65 -27.98 -9.26
N LEU A 32 8.52 -28.67 -9.34
CA LEU A 32 8.20 -29.52 -10.51
C LEU A 32 7.71 -28.67 -11.70
N SER A 33 7.87 -29.18 -12.89
CA SER A 33 7.31 -28.61 -14.12
C SER A 33 5.79 -28.55 -14.04
N GLY A 34 5.20 -27.44 -14.51
CA GLY A 34 3.74 -27.20 -14.40
C GLY A 34 3.30 -26.49 -13.12
N ALA A 35 4.21 -26.26 -12.19
CA ALA A 35 3.96 -25.41 -11.04
C ALA A 35 3.69 -23.96 -11.47
N ALA A 36 2.67 -23.34 -10.93
CA ALA A 36 2.28 -21.97 -11.27
C ALA A 36 2.02 -21.11 -10.04
N ARG A 37 1.70 -21.71 -8.89
CA ARG A 37 1.34 -21.01 -7.66
C ARG A 37 1.98 -21.67 -6.44
N VAL A 38 2.16 -20.89 -5.39
CA VAL A 38 2.55 -21.37 -4.07
C VAL A 38 1.39 -21.12 -3.11
N ARG A 39 0.87 -22.19 -2.53
CA ARG A 39 -0.16 -22.16 -1.50
C ARG A 39 0.48 -22.11 -0.13
N LEU A 40 0.01 -21.21 0.69
CA LEU A 40 0.48 -20.92 2.04
C LEU A 40 -0.65 -21.23 3.02
N GLN A 41 -0.35 -21.90 4.15
CA GLN A 41 -1.33 -22.23 5.16
C GLN A 41 -0.83 -21.86 6.56
N GLY A 42 -1.67 -21.17 7.32
CA GLY A 42 -1.47 -20.88 8.73
C GLY A 42 -2.04 -21.98 9.65
N VAL A 43 -1.66 -21.94 10.94
CA VAL A 43 -2.15 -22.88 11.96
C VAL A 43 -3.65 -22.76 12.22
N ASP A 44 -4.24 -21.61 11.93
CA ASP A 44 -5.67 -21.30 12.01
C ASP A 44 -6.48 -21.79 10.79
N ASN A 45 -5.84 -22.56 9.91
CA ASN A 45 -6.35 -23.04 8.64
C ASN A 45 -6.63 -21.95 7.58
N TYR A 46 -6.22 -20.70 7.84
CA TYR A 46 -6.22 -19.69 6.78
C TYR A 46 -5.29 -20.13 5.66
N THR A 47 -5.74 -20.04 4.42
CA THR A 47 -4.92 -20.36 3.24
C THR A 47 -4.95 -19.22 2.24
N ASP A 48 -3.82 -18.98 1.62
CA ASP A 48 -3.75 -18.09 0.46
C ASP A 48 -2.76 -18.62 -0.58
N THR A 49 -2.79 -18.03 -1.76
CA THR A 49 -1.88 -18.39 -2.86
C THR A 49 -1.18 -17.16 -3.40
N VAL A 50 0.05 -17.35 -3.85
CA VAL A 50 0.81 -16.32 -4.58
C VAL A 50 1.31 -16.93 -5.89
N PRO A 51 1.48 -16.15 -6.98
CA PRO A 51 2.15 -16.63 -8.20
C PRO A 51 3.53 -17.18 -7.87
N LEU A 52 3.93 -18.27 -8.55
CA LEU A 52 5.25 -18.87 -8.34
C LEU A 52 6.38 -17.87 -8.61
N GLU A 53 6.26 -17.08 -9.68
CA GLU A 53 7.23 -16.02 -10.01
C GLU A 53 7.42 -15.04 -8.85
N LYS A 54 6.32 -14.62 -8.20
CA LYS A 54 6.36 -13.74 -7.03
C LYS A 54 6.98 -14.40 -5.80
N ALA A 55 6.70 -15.68 -5.60
CA ALA A 55 7.31 -16.48 -4.52
C ALA A 55 8.83 -16.64 -4.70
N MET A 56 9.30 -16.63 -5.95
CA MET A 56 10.72 -16.73 -6.31
C MET A 56 11.46 -15.39 -6.27
N GLU A 57 10.77 -14.28 -6.09
CA GLU A 57 11.44 -12.98 -5.91
C GLU A 57 12.26 -12.95 -4.62
N PRO A 58 13.46 -12.32 -4.64
CA PRO A 58 14.35 -12.27 -3.46
C PRO A 58 13.74 -11.52 -2.28
N THR A 59 12.74 -10.69 -2.51
CA THR A 59 12.06 -9.87 -1.50
C THR A 59 10.85 -10.58 -0.85
N THR A 60 10.40 -11.72 -1.39
CA THR A 60 9.38 -12.54 -0.74
C THR A 60 10.04 -13.39 0.34
N LEU A 61 9.68 -13.13 1.60
CA LEU A 61 10.38 -13.64 2.77
C LEU A 61 9.56 -14.62 3.61
N LEU A 62 10.23 -15.62 4.17
CA LEU A 62 9.82 -16.32 5.38
C LEU A 62 10.37 -15.54 6.58
N ALA A 63 9.59 -14.59 7.09
CA ALA A 63 10.00 -13.67 8.13
C ALA A 63 9.84 -14.29 9.52
N TYR A 64 10.86 -14.16 10.37
CA TYR A 64 10.89 -14.62 11.75
C TYR A 64 11.24 -13.50 12.77
N GLU A 65 11.67 -12.32 12.29
CA GLU A 65 11.87 -11.13 13.12
C GLU A 65 11.12 -9.92 12.51
N MET A 66 10.69 -9.03 13.38
CA MET A 66 10.07 -7.75 13.07
C MET A 66 10.68 -6.65 13.93
N ASN A 67 11.19 -5.59 13.30
CA ASN A 67 11.82 -4.45 13.98
C ASN A 67 12.96 -4.86 14.94
N GLY A 68 13.78 -5.83 14.54
CA GLY A 68 14.95 -6.30 15.29
C GLY A 68 14.66 -7.24 16.46
N ALA A 69 13.41 -7.73 16.60
CA ALA A 69 13.00 -8.69 17.62
C ALA A 69 12.23 -9.87 16.99
N PRO A 70 12.14 -11.04 17.68
CA PRO A 70 11.25 -12.11 17.25
C PRO A 70 9.83 -11.60 17.00
N LEU A 71 9.11 -12.23 16.07
CA LEU A 71 7.73 -11.86 15.79
C LEU A 71 6.87 -11.90 17.07
N PRO A 72 6.07 -10.86 17.36
CA PRO A 72 5.00 -10.98 18.34
C PRO A 72 3.96 -12.01 17.89
N ASP A 73 3.29 -12.69 18.82
CA ASP A 73 2.28 -13.71 18.49
C ASP A 73 1.23 -13.22 17.49
N ARG A 74 0.66 -12.05 17.74
CA ARG A 74 -0.34 -11.42 16.85
C ARG A 74 0.18 -11.11 15.43
N HIS A 75 1.50 -11.03 15.26
CA HIS A 75 2.16 -10.79 13.97
C HIS A 75 2.64 -12.06 13.28
N GLY A 76 2.41 -13.24 13.88
CA GLY A 76 2.60 -14.53 13.24
C GLY A 76 3.78 -15.35 13.77
N TYR A 77 4.21 -15.16 15.05
CA TYR A 77 5.24 -16.04 15.65
C TYR A 77 4.87 -17.52 15.47
N PRO A 78 5.82 -18.42 15.16
CA PRO A 78 7.25 -18.14 14.99
C PRO A 78 7.63 -17.65 13.59
N MET A 79 6.77 -17.77 12.58
CA MET A 79 7.08 -17.45 11.18
C MET A 79 5.85 -17.01 10.41
N ARG A 80 6.06 -16.08 9.51
CA ARG A 80 5.06 -15.62 8.54
C ARG A 80 5.66 -15.39 7.16
N VAL A 81 4.81 -15.30 6.14
CA VAL A 81 5.24 -14.85 4.82
C VAL A 81 5.07 -13.33 4.72
N ILE A 82 6.03 -12.68 4.06
CA ILE A 82 5.94 -11.29 3.61
C ILE A 82 6.08 -11.29 2.09
N VAL A 83 5.07 -10.74 1.42
CA VAL A 83 4.97 -10.65 -0.05
C VAL A 83 4.89 -9.17 -0.43
N PRO A 84 6.01 -8.49 -0.68
CA PRO A 84 6.01 -7.07 -1.02
C PRO A 84 5.21 -6.79 -2.29
N GLY A 85 4.47 -5.65 -2.28
CA GLY A 85 3.61 -5.26 -3.39
C GLY A 85 2.23 -5.89 -3.41
N TYR A 86 1.96 -6.85 -2.53
CA TYR A 86 0.65 -7.50 -2.41
C TYR A 86 -0.08 -7.05 -1.13
N PHE A 87 -1.41 -7.11 -1.17
CA PHE A 87 -2.23 -6.81 0.00
C PHE A 87 -1.99 -7.79 1.15
N GLY A 88 -2.45 -7.40 2.35
CA GLY A 88 -2.14 -8.06 3.61
C GLY A 88 -2.55 -9.52 3.71
N GLU A 89 -3.62 -9.93 3.04
CA GLU A 89 -4.12 -11.31 3.02
C GLU A 89 -3.12 -12.30 2.41
N LYS A 90 -2.28 -11.86 1.48
CA LYS A 90 -1.20 -12.68 0.90
C LYS A 90 -0.04 -12.93 1.87
N ASN A 91 0.02 -12.19 2.96
CA ASN A 91 1.09 -12.25 3.96
C ASN A 91 0.69 -13.19 5.12
N VAL A 92 0.56 -14.50 4.83
CA VAL A 92 0.04 -15.51 5.75
C VAL A 92 0.87 -15.59 7.03
N LYS A 93 0.20 -15.48 8.19
CA LYS A 93 0.78 -15.59 9.53
C LYS A 93 0.73 -17.03 10.07
N TRP A 94 1.53 -17.30 11.11
CA TRP A 94 1.58 -18.61 11.78
C TRP A 94 1.73 -19.76 10.79
N LEU A 95 2.68 -19.60 9.87
CA LEU A 95 2.86 -20.49 8.73
C LEU A 95 3.19 -21.92 9.17
N THR A 96 2.43 -22.88 8.66
CA THR A 96 2.60 -24.31 8.95
C THR A 96 2.85 -25.16 7.71
N ARG A 97 2.42 -24.68 6.51
CA ARG A 97 2.56 -25.43 5.26
C ARG A 97 2.80 -24.48 4.09
N ILE A 98 3.70 -24.90 3.23
CA ILE A 98 3.97 -24.34 1.91
C ILE A 98 3.80 -25.46 0.90
N GLU A 99 3.00 -25.24 -0.12
CA GLU A 99 2.69 -26.24 -1.14
C GLU A 99 2.78 -25.60 -2.53
N VAL A 100 3.59 -26.18 -3.39
CA VAL A 100 3.65 -25.77 -4.80
C VAL A 100 2.49 -26.43 -5.54
N SER A 101 1.72 -25.64 -6.28
CA SER A 101 0.46 -26.04 -6.92
C SER A 101 0.38 -25.55 -8.36
N ASP A 102 -0.61 -26.05 -9.09
CA ASP A 102 -0.94 -25.62 -10.44
C ASP A 102 -1.66 -24.25 -10.46
N ALA A 103 -2.02 -23.79 -11.65
CA ALA A 103 -2.68 -22.49 -11.84
C ALA A 103 -4.11 -22.41 -11.27
N ASN A 104 -4.75 -23.55 -10.94
CA ASN A 104 -6.12 -23.59 -10.44
C ASN A 104 -6.20 -23.39 -8.91
N ALA A 105 -5.07 -23.45 -8.20
CA ALA A 105 -5.04 -23.25 -6.76
C ALA A 105 -5.53 -21.84 -6.39
N LYS A 106 -6.45 -21.78 -5.43
CA LYS A 106 -7.04 -20.53 -4.93
C LYS A 106 -6.83 -20.39 -3.43
N GLY A 107 -6.58 -19.16 -2.99
CA GLY A 107 -6.63 -18.78 -1.60
C GLY A 107 -8.05 -18.59 -1.10
N PHE A 108 -8.18 -18.32 0.20
CA PHE A 108 -9.48 -18.15 0.86
C PHE A 108 -10.33 -17.04 0.23
N TYR A 109 -9.78 -15.85 0.03
CA TYR A 109 -10.51 -14.72 -0.57
C TYR A 109 -10.70 -14.88 -2.08
N GLU A 110 -9.73 -15.44 -2.80
CA GLU A 110 -9.89 -15.75 -4.22
C GLU A 110 -11.06 -16.70 -4.48
N ALA A 111 -11.24 -17.70 -3.59
CA ALA A 111 -12.37 -18.63 -3.68
C ALA A 111 -13.73 -17.95 -3.42
N GLN A 112 -13.74 -16.80 -2.77
CA GLN A 112 -14.93 -15.97 -2.52
C GLN A 112 -15.14 -14.89 -3.59
N GLY A 113 -14.32 -14.87 -4.64
CA GLY A 113 -14.46 -13.91 -5.74
C GLY A 113 -13.80 -12.55 -5.51
N TRP A 114 -12.91 -12.44 -4.52
CA TRP A 114 -12.08 -11.25 -4.36
C TRP A 114 -10.96 -11.23 -5.41
N GLY A 115 -10.48 -10.07 -5.76
CA GLY A 115 -9.46 -9.91 -6.78
C GLY A 115 -9.98 -9.15 -8.01
N PRO A 116 -9.43 -9.28 -9.18
CA PRO A 116 -8.71 -10.45 -9.76
C PRO A 116 -7.22 -10.56 -9.41
N ASP A 117 -6.57 -9.44 -9.17
CA ASP A 117 -5.21 -9.42 -8.65
C ASP A 117 -5.22 -8.86 -7.22
N PHE A 118 -4.21 -9.15 -6.46
CA PHE A 118 -4.04 -8.67 -5.10
C PHE A 118 -2.84 -7.72 -5.00
N VAL A 119 -2.44 -7.16 -6.14
CA VAL A 119 -1.36 -6.18 -6.23
C VAL A 119 -1.86 -4.83 -5.73
N VAL A 120 -1.09 -4.23 -4.86
CA VAL A 120 -1.38 -2.90 -4.32
C VAL A 120 -1.24 -1.85 -5.43
N PRO A 121 -2.30 -1.11 -5.78
CA PRO A 121 -2.20 -0.02 -6.74
C PRO A 121 -1.40 1.15 -6.15
N THR A 122 -0.89 2.03 -7.00
CA THR A 122 -0.29 3.29 -6.57
C THR A 122 -1.34 4.15 -5.89
N ARG A 123 -1.02 4.66 -4.70
CA ARG A 123 -1.94 5.39 -3.82
C ARG A 123 -1.25 6.57 -3.18
N SER A 124 -2.03 7.61 -2.94
CA SER A 124 -1.64 8.75 -2.12
C SER A 124 -2.81 9.20 -1.25
N ARG A 125 -2.51 9.88 -0.14
CA ARG A 125 -3.48 10.36 0.83
C ARG A 125 -2.99 11.65 1.44
N ILE A 126 -3.92 12.58 1.68
CA ILE A 126 -3.72 13.77 2.50
C ILE A 126 -4.05 13.39 3.95
N ASP A 127 -3.12 13.60 4.87
CA ASP A 127 -3.31 13.38 6.31
C ASP A 127 -3.49 14.71 7.07
N VAL A 128 -2.99 15.81 6.50
CA VAL A 128 -3.09 17.16 7.04
C VAL A 128 -3.31 18.13 5.90
N PRO A 129 -4.27 19.07 5.99
CA PRO A 129 -5.28 19.20 7.04
C PRO A 129 -6.35 18.10 6.98
N ASP A 130 -7.18 18.00 8.03
CA ASP A 130 -8.36 17.16 8.02
C ASP A 130 -9.41 17.69 7.02
N ASP A 131 -10.26 16.78 6.51
CA ASP A 131 -11.39 17.16 5.66
C ASP A 131 -12.31 18.16 6.38
N TRP A 132 -12.79 19.16 5.66
CA TRP A 132 -13.57 20.26 6.18
C TRP A 132 -12.86 21.13 7.24
N THR A 133 -11.55 21.23 7.18
CA THR A 133 -10.79 22.19 7.99
C THR A 133 -11.21 23.64 7.64
N PHE A 134 -11.37 24.49 8.67
CA PHE A 134 -11.68 25.91 8.53
C PHE A 134 -10.40 26.73 8.68
N VAL A 135 -10.15 27.62 7.73
CA VAL A 135 -9.00 28.54 7.71
C VAL A 135 -9.51 29.98 7.61
N SER A 136 -9.01 30.89 8.45
CA SER A 136 -9.30 32.32 8.34
C SER A 136 -8.12 33.05 7.70
N LEU A 137 -8.37 33.79 6.60
CA LEU A 137 -7.35 34.60 5.93
C LEU A 137 -6.74 35.67 6.85
N SER A 138 -7.58 36.30 7.68
CA SER A 138 -7.14 37.32 8.61
C SER A 138 -6.21 36.82 9.72
N LYS A 139 -6.19 35.49 9.96
CA LYS A 139 -5.33 34.83 10.95
C LYS A 139 -4.17 34.06 10.32
N LEU A 140 -4.12 33.97 8.99
CA LEU A 140 -3.09 33.22 8.30
C LEU A 140 -1.77 34.00 8.31
N THR A 141 -0.80 33.55 9.10
CA THR A 141 0.52 34.18 9.26
C THR A 141 1.63 33.46 8.47
N ALA A 142 1.35 32.28 7.95
CA ALA A 142 2.27 31.44 7.16
C ALA A 142 1.48 30.55 6.18
N PRO A 143 2.12 30.01 5.14
CA PRO A 143 1.48 29.00 4.29
C PRO A 143 0.97 27.81 5.10
N ILE A 144 -0.15 27.25 4.70
CA ILE A 144 -0.72 26.03 5.26
C ILE A 144 0.13 24.86 4.77
N GLU A 145 0.63 24.08 5.71
CA GLU A 145 1.33 22.85 5.36
C GLU A 145 0.30 21.74 5.08
N VAL A 146 0.42 21.11 3.90
CA VAL A 146 -0.38 19.94 3.49
C VAL A 146 0.55 18.76 3.45
N LYS A 147 0.21 17.68 4.13
CA LYS A 147 1.05 16.48 4.27
C LYS A 147 0.27 15.21 4.03
N GLY A 148 1.00 14.16 3.70
CA GLY A 148 0.43 12.84 3.60
C GLY A 148 1.43 11.75 3.25
N ILE A 149 0.89 10.62 2.86
CA ILE A 149 1.65 9.47 2.44
C ILE A 149 1.38 9.13 0.98
N ALA A 150 2.35 8.47 0.33
CA ALA A 150 2.17 7.82 -0.95
C ALA A 150 2.82 6.43 -0.91
N PHE A 151 2.23 5.46 -1.61
CA PHE A 151 2.68 4.08 -1.62
C PHE A 151 2.42 3.42 -2.97
N GLY A 152 3.46 2.85 -3.58
CA GLY A 152 3.43 2.18 -4.90
C GLY A 152 3.59 0.66 -4.81
N GLY A 153 3.24 0.04 -3.68
CA GLY A 153 3.40 -1.42 -3.51
C GLY A 153 4.88 -1.83 -3.40
N HIS A 154 5.48 -2.27 -4.49
CA HIS A 154 6.91 -2.63 -4.60
C HIS A 154 7.65 -1.82 -5.67
N ARG A 155 6.96 -0.81 -6.23
CA ARG A 155 7.49 0.03 -7.32
C ARG A 155 8.09 1.35 -6.83
N GLY A 156 7.97 1.65 -5.53
CA GLY A 156 8.36 2.94 -4.97
C GLY A 156 7.44 4.08 -5.42
N ILE A 157 7.83 5.31 -5.06
CA ILE A 157 7.16 6.56 -5.48
C ILE A 157 8.20 7.51 -6.05
N SER A 158 8.01 7.94 -7.28
CA SER A 158 8.91 8.88 -7.98
C SER A 158 8.44 10.34 -7.88
N ARG A 159 7.13 10.59 -7.78
CA ARG A 159 6.54 11.93 -7.74
C ARG A 159 5.25 11.96 -6.96
N VAL A 160 4.99 13.08 -6.29
CA VAL A 160 3.67 13.40 -5.71
C VAL A 160 3.29 14.80 -6.16
N GLU A 161 2.04 14.97 -6.55
CA GLU A 161 1.48 16.25 -6.98
C GLU A 161 0.21 16.55 -6.20
N LEU A 162 0.03 17.83 -5.89
CA LEU A 162 -1.14 18.35 -5.18
C LEU A 162 -1.87 19.37 -6.06
N SER A 163 -3.19 19.26 -6.10
CA SER A 163 -4.09 20.23 -6.67
C SER A 163 -4.86 20.95 -5.57
N PHE A 164 -5.12 22.24 -5.74
CA PHE A 164 -5.93 23.07 -4.83
C PHE A 164 -7.25 23.52 -5.47
N ASP A 165 -7.53 23.04 -6.69
CA ASP A 165 -8.64 23.44 -7.55
C ASP A 165 -9.39 22.23 -8.15
N ASP A 166 -9.55 21.18 -7.34
CA ASP A 166 -10.28 19.96 -7.73
C ASP A 166 -9.67 19.23 -8.94
N GLY A 167 -8.33 19.18 -9.01
CA GLY A 167 -7.61 18.44 -10.06
C GLY A 167 -7.44 19.19 -11.38
N GLN A 168 -7.77 20.50 -11.46
CA GLN A 168 -7.61 21.28 -12.69
C GLN A 168 -6.16 21.66 -12.95
N THR A 169 -5.43 22.05 -11.89
CA THR A 169 -3.99 22.33 -11.96
C THR A 169 -3.23 21.53 -10.90
N TRP A 170 -1.98 21.21 -11.20
CA TRP A 170 -1.14 20.37 -10.35
C TRP A 170 0.20 21.03 -10.08
N SER A 171 0.67 20.89 -8.84
CA SER A 171 1.97 21.37 -8.39
C SER A 171 2.72 20.24 -7.67
N ASP A 172 4.04 20.18 -7.83
CA ASP A 172 4.86 19.20 -7.15
C ASP A 172 4.83 19.37 -5.64
N ALA A 173 4.70 18.26 -4.93
CA ALA A 173 4.92 18.15 -3.51
C ALA A 173 6.33 17.61 -3.23
N GLU A 174 6.94 18.04 -2.14
CA GLU A 174 8.25 17.55 -1.69
C GLU A 174 8.09 16.16 -1.06
N ILE A 175 8.77 15.16 -1.58
CA ILE A 175 8.97 13.88 -0.88
C ILE A 175 10.12 14.08 0.11
N TYR A 176 9.81 14.30 1.39
CA TYR A 176 10.82 14.56 2.42
C TYR A 176 11.33 13.30 3.12
N TYR A 177 10.66 12.17 2.92
CA TYR A 177 11.10 10.86 3.37
C TYR A 177 10.69 9.80 2.36
N SER A 178 11.66 9.02 1.89
CA SER A 178 11.41 7.81 1.11
C SER A 178 11.83 6.60 1.93
N GLY A 179 10.90 5.69 2.13
CA GLY A 179 11.18 4.38 2.76
C GLY A 179 11.79 3.36 1.81
N GLY A 180 12.14 3.77 0.57
CA GLY A 180 12.53 2.89 -0.54
C GLY A 180 11.32 2.28 -1.25
N ASP A 181 11.57 1.35 -2.17
CA ASP A 181 10.54 0.80 -3.07
C ASP A 181 9.48 -0.03 -2.33
N LEU A 182 9.84 -0.60 -1.17
CA LEU A 182 8.97 -1.51 -0.41
C LEU A 182 8.18 -0.84 0.71
N ALA A 183 8.36 0.46 0.91
CA ALA A 183 7.71 1.21 1.98
C ALA A 183 7.04 2.48 1.46
N TRP A 184 6.19 3.09 2.27
CA TRP A 184 5.59 4.37 1.89
C TRP A 184 6.60 5.52 1.86
N SER A 185 6.28 6.53 1.07
CA SER A 185 6.93 7.84 1.08
C SER A 185 6.07 8.85 1.85
N LEU A 186 6.72 9.78 2.57
CA LEU A 186 6.05 10.91 3.21
C LEU A 186 6.29 12.15 2.37
N TRP A 187 5.23 12.89 2.10
CA TRP A 187 5.27 14.09 1.27
C TRP A 187 4.65 15.30 1.99
N LYS A 188 5.05 16.49 1.56
CA LYS A 188 4.48 17.76 2.02
C LYS A 188 4.43 18.77 0.89
N ALA A 189 3.50 19.70 0.99
CA ALA A 189 3.37 20.90 0.15
C ALA A 189 2.95 22.09 1.00
N HIS A 190 3.08 23.30 0.46
CA HIS A 190 2.66 24.52 1.11
C HIS A 190 1.62 25.23 0.25
N TRP A 191 0.54 25.65 0.89
CA TRP A 191 -0.58 26.31 0.24
C TRP A 191 -0.92 27.62 0.91
N THR A 192 -1.09 28.69 0.11
CA THR A 192 -1.52 30.01 0.59
C THR A 192 -2.77 30.42 -0.17
N PRO A 193 -3.97 30.19 0.37
CA PRO A 193 -5.20 30.69 -0.24
C PRO A 193 -5.20 32.21 -0.22
N THR A 194 -5.68 32.82 -1.31
CA THR A 194 -5.73 34.27 -1.47
C THR A 194 -7.15 34.84 -1.35
N THR A 195 -8.16 34.00 -1.45
CA THR A 195 -9.58 34.37 -1.42
C THR A 195 -10.36 33.45 -0.50
N ALA A 196 -11.44 33.98 0.10
CA ALA A 196 -12.40 33.17 0.81
C ALA A 196 -13.19 32.29 -0.15
N GLY A 197 -13.51 31.06 0.28
CA GLY A 197 -14.25 30.09 -0.54
C GLY A 197 -14.04 28.64 -0.06
N ASP A 198 -14.68 27.72 -0.74
CA ASP A 198 -14.47 26.29 -0.52
C ASP A 198 -13.46 25.78 -1.56
N TYR A 199 -12.45 25.11 -1.09
CA TYR A 199 -11.38 24.54 -1.90
C TYR A 199 -11.41 23.02 -1.80
N ALA A 200 -11.19 22.37 -2.94
CA ALA A 200 -10.99 20.93 -2.99
C ALA A 200 -9.51 20.65 -3.23
N LEU A 201 -8.87 20.05 -2.24
CA LEU A 201 -7.48 19.60 -2.33
C LEU A 201 -7.48 18.14 -2.77
N VAL A 202 -6.69 17.85 -3.81
CA VAL A 202 -6.57 16.51 -4.38
C VAL A 202 -5.11 16.15 -4.51
N VAL A 203 -4.75 14.92 -4.17
CA VAL A 203 -3.38 14.41 -4.30
C VAL A 203 -3.33 13.24 -5.28
N ARG A 204 -2.26 13.18 -6.06
CA ARG A 204 -1.90 12.03 -6.88
C ARG A 204 -0.42 11.70 -6.75
N ALA A 205 -0.10 10.43 -6.95
CA ALA A 205 1.29 9.95 -6.98
C ALA A 205 1.61 9.31 -8.33
N THR A 206 2.89 9.36 -8.69
CA THR A 206 3.49 8.58 -9.77
C THR A 206 4.44 7.58 -9.12
N ASP A 207 4.36 6.33 -9.50
CA ASP A 207 5.28 5.31 -8.98
C ASP A 207 6.63 5.29 -9.72
N GLY A 208 7.51 4.36 -9.34
CA GLY A 208 8.85 4.24 -9.91
C GLY A 208 8.86 3.68 -11.35
N GLU A 209 7.76 3.11 -11.82
CA GLU A 209 7.58 2.63 -13.20
C GLU A 209 7.00 3.73 -14.10
N GLY A 210 6.60 4.87 -13.52
CA GLY A 210 6.05 6.01 -14.24
C GLY A 210 4.52 5.99 -14.36
N ASP A 211 3.86 5.04 -13.73
CA ASP A 211 2.40 4.99 -13.73
C ASP A 211 1.82 6.04 -12.78
N VAL A 212 0.97 6.90 -13.34
CA VAL A 212 0.29 7.97 -12.61
C VAL A 212 -1.02 7.46 -12.04
N GLN A 213 -1.26 7.76 -10.76
CA GLN A 213 -2.53 7.48 -10.09
C GLN A 213 -3.69 8.23 -10.77
N ASP A 214 -4.81 7.53 -10.98
CA ASP A 214 -5.93 7.98 -11.80
C ASP A 214 -7.23 8.07 -11.00
N TRP A 215 -8.13 8.99 -11.40
CA TRP A 215 -9.48 9.16 -10.86
C TRP A 215 -10.36 7.93 -11.07
N GLU A 216 -10.29 7.33 -12.25
CA GLU A 216 -11.28 6.35 -12.72
C GLU A 216 -11.07 4.93 -12.17
N LYS A 217 -10.01 4.69 -11.44
CA LYS A 217 -9.68 3.35 -10.96
C LYS A 217 -10.24 3.06 -9.56
N ASP A 218 -11.50 3.39 -9.29
CA ASP A 218 -12.16 2.84 -8.12
C ASP A 218 -12.45 1.35 -8.33
N ARG A 219 -11.55 0.53 -7.83
CA ARG A 219 -11.63 -0.94 -7.93
C ARG A 219 -12.64 -1.54 -6.96
N GLY A 220 -13.17 -0.74 -6.05
CA GLY A 220 -14.05 -1.19 -4.97
C GLY A 220 -13.35 -1.99 -3.86
N PRO A 221 -14.05 -2.27 -2.76
CA PRO A 221 -13.45 -2.82 -1.54
C PRO A 221 -12.89 -4.24 -1.67
N PHE A 222 -13.41 -5.05 -2.60
CA PHE A 222 -12.98 -6.44 -2.81
C PHE A 222 -11.83 -6.59 -3.80
N SER A 223 -11.48 -5.51 -4.48
CA SER A 223 -10.39 -5.46 -5.45
C SER A 223 -9.29 -4.46 -5.03
N GLY A 224 -9.44 -3.87 -3.86
CA GLY A 224 -8.55 -2.85 -3.33
C GLY A 224 -8.88 -1.47 -3.87
N VAL A 225 -9.45 -0.61 -3.03
CA VAL A 225 -9.82 0.76 -3.37
C VAL A 225 -8.63 1.51 -3.96
N SER A 226 -8.86 2.18 -5.08
CA SER A 226 -7.93 3.07 -5.78
C SER A 226 -8.65 4.37 -6.14
N GLY A 227 -8.00 5.27 -6.84
CA GLY A 227 -8.53 6.61 -7.14
C GLY A 227 -7.78 7.68 -6.35
N LEU A 228 -8.17 8.94 -6.55
CA LEU A 228 -7.49 10.07 -5.92
C LEU A 228 -8.14 10.44 -4.58
N HIS A 229 -7.33 10.69 -3.56
CA HIS A 229 -7.83 11.20 -2.30
C HIS A 229 -8.11 12.69 -2.40
N ARG A 230 -9.31 13.11 -1.98
CA ARG A 230 -9.82 14.46 -2.04
C ARG A 230 -10.33 14.89 -0.67
N ILE A 231 -9.95 16.07 -0.24
CA ILE A 231 -10.48 16.71 0.96
C ILE A 231 -11.01 18.12 0.61
N ASN A 232 -11.87 18.65 1.46
CA ASN A 232 -12.40 20.01 1.35
C ASN A 232 -11.81 20.88 2.46
N VAL A 233 -11.49 22.13 2.12
CA VAL A 233 -11.04 23.15 3.09
C VAL A 233 -11.87 24.40 2.88
N ARG A 234 -12.47 24.93 3.95
CA ARG A 234 -13.22 26.19 3.91
C ARG A 234 -12.35 27.33 4.37
N VAL A 235 -12.13 28.29 3.47
CA VAL A 235 -11.40 29.53 3.74
C VAL A 235 -12.38 30.66 3.99
N THR A 236 -12.27 31.34 5.13
CA THR A 236 -13.08 32.51 5.51
C THR A 236 -12.25 33.79 5.47
N ALA A 237 -12.90 34.94 5.39
CA ALA A 237 -12.24 36.24 5.43
C ALA A 237 -11.48 36.50 6.76
#